data_17ba737bec5dec8ae28b85820a8c7bbd
#
_entry.id   17ba737bec5dec8ae28b85820a8c7bbd
#
_cell.length_a   1.000
_cell.length_b   1.000
_cell.length_c   1.000
_cell.angle_alpha   90.00
_cell.angle_beta   90.00
_cell.angle_gamma   90.00
#
_symmetry.space_group_name_H-M   'P 1'
#
loop_
_entity.id
_entity.type
_entity.pdbx_description
1 polymer ?
#
loop_
_entity_poly.entity_id
_entity_poly.type
_entity_poly.pdbx_seq_one_letter_code
_entity_poly.pdbx_strand_id
1 'polypeptide(L)'
;MTAKFKVIVCGGGLGGLAFAVTLSKYPDVDLELYEAAGHFSAVGAGISVWPRAMEVMEMMGMGPDLQKVASAPFTEDYVTAWSFRKSDQAVGKEFCRVDSKGHCQTFHRGDLHDVFVNHLSPRCVIHYSKRLRTFAEQPDGQVKIFFEDGTTAECDVLIGADGIKSRVRASLLKDKAQSASADGKLHEAEEILSGVPQMFTGSVAYRSLIPVERIKSDPVASNFQLPPQPTQYCGHGIGIAVYPVSNGTLLNVVAVRHQRHLMGTSYDPPFPVQVDNAELMSLAEFSEWEPEIQAWLRCIDKPTRWPMYSTRLLPSYASDRVALIGDSAHAMLPHQASGAGQAIEDGYFLATLLGHSLTTQQNIPIALEIYDSVRRPFATDIWKRSASNGRYYTMTHDDFQWDHGAPEAEVWGKLEGTAIAINKSFEWAWTTSFKGMMAEGIRMLEANCASRISCSLVHSA
;
A
#
# COMPACT_ATOMS: atom_id res chain seq x y z
N MET A 1 -35.11 2.92 11.07
CA MET A 1 -35.22 2.20 9.78
C MET A 1 -34.46 0.92 9.96
N THR A 2 -34.99 -0.21 9.47
CA THR A 2 -34.23 -1.47 9.40
C THR A 2 -33.13 -1.33 8.39
N ALA A 3 -31.92 -1.79 8.74
CA ALA A 3 -30.79 -1.82 7.82
C ALA A 3 -31.09 -2.73 6.62
N LYS A 4 -30.63 -2.34 5.43
CA LYS A 4 -30.81 -3.14 4.21
C LYS A 4 -29.91 -4.39 4.21
N PHE A 5 -28.75 -4.33 4.87
CA PHE A 5 -27.83 -5.43 5.14
C PHE A 5 -26.77 -5.02 6.17
N LYS A 6 -26.06 -6.03 6.69
CA LYS A 6 -24.97 -5.86 7.65
C LYS A 6 -23.60 -6.11 7.01
N VAL A 7 -22.65 -5.22 7.26
CA VAL A 7 -21.27 -5.32 6.82
C VAL A 7 -20.33 -5.44 8.02
N ILE A 8 -19.42 -6.37 7.96
CA ILE A 8 -18.31 -6.49 8.92
C ILE A 8 -16.98 -6.21 8.20
N VAL A 9 -16.17 -5.33 8.80
CA VAL A 9 -14.79 -5.04 8.37
C VAL A 9 -13.83 -5.67 9.37
N CYS A 10 -12.89 -6.47 8.90
CA CYS A 10 -11.81 -7.03 9.71
C CYS A 10 -10.50 -6.29 9.41
N GLY A 11 -10.06 -5.46 10.38
CA GLY A 11 -8.84 -4.67 10.34
C GLY A 11 -9.09 -3.17 10.32
N GLY A 12 -8.52 -2.47 11.32
CA GLY A 12 -8.60 -1.02 11.52
C GLY A 12 -7.40 -0.25 10.96
N GLY A 13 -6.74 -0.77 9.91
CA GLY A 13 -5.74 -0.01 9.14
C GLY A 13 -6.40 1.05 8.24
N LEU A 14 -5.59 1.86 7.54
CA LEU A 14 -6.08 2.99 6.72
C LEU A 14 -7.16 2.57 5.70
N GLY A 15 -7.01 1.39 5.06
CA GLY A 15 -8.04 0.90 4.13
C GLY A 15 -9.37 0.56 4.82
N GLY A 16 -9.31 -0.16 5.95
CA GLY A 16 -10.50 -0.50 6.72
C GLY A 16 -11.18 0.73 7.33
N LEU A 17 -10.40 1.69 7.82
CA LEU A 17 -10.92 2.97 8.31
C LEU A 17 -11.52 3.81 7.18
N ALA A 18 -10.86 3.89 6.01
CA ALA A 18 -11.41 4.60 4.85
C ALA A 18 -12.76 4.01 4.42
N PHE A 19 -12.85 2.68 4.42
CA PHE A 19 -14.10 1.97 4.17
C PHE A 19 -15.16 2.30 5.24
N ALA A 20 -14.80 2.18 6.53
CA ALA A 20 -15.75 2.38 7.63
C ALA A 20 -16.24 3.83 7.72
N VAL A 21 -15.36 4.82 7.58
CA VAL A 21 -15.73 6.25 7.55
C VAL A 21 -16.69 6.54 6.39
N THR A 22 -16.41 5.98 5.21
CA THR A 22 -17.25 6.21 4.03
C THR A 22 -18.61 5.53 4.18
N LEU A 23 -18.64 4.24 4.54
CA LEU A 23 -19.90 3.47 4.64
C LEU A 23 -20.78 3.97 5.77
N SER A 24 -20.21 4.46 6.86
CA SER A 24 -20.98 4.99 8.00
C SER A 24 -21.81 6.25 7.68
N LYS A 25 -21.59 6.87 6.50
CA LYS A 25 -22.43 7.96 5.99
C LYS A 25 -23.79 7.47 5.48
N TYR A 26 -23.94 6.17 5.23
CA TYR A 26 -25.18 5.56 4.73
C TYR A 26 -25.98 4.96 5.88
N PRO A 27 -27.11 5.60 6.29
CA PRO A 27 -27.84 5.23 7.51
C PRO A 27 -28.59 3.91 7.41
N ASP A 28 -28.75 3.37 6.23
CA ASP A 28 -29.46 2.14 5.91
C ASP A 28 -28.54 0.90 5.82
N VAL A 29 -27.26 1.04 6.21
CA VAL A 29 -26.30 -0.08 6.32
C VAL A 29 -25.87 -0.24 7.78
N ASP A 30 -25.90 -1.45 8.31
CA ASP A 30 -25.33 -1.81 9.61
C ASP A 30 -23.84 -2.12 9.45
N LEU A 31 -23.00 -1.48 10.26
CA LEU A 31 -21.54 -1.55 10.12
C LEU A 31 -20.87 -1.86 11.45
N GLU A 32 -20.08 -2.94 11.46
CA GLU A 32 -19.18 -3.28 12.56
C GLU A 32 -17.74 -3.40 12.06
N LEU A 33 -16.79 -2.92 12.88
CA LEU A 33 -15.35 -3.01 12.64
C LEU A 33 -14.68 -3.87 13.71
N TYR A 34 -13.94 -4.88 13.29
CA TYR A 34 -13.20 -5.80 14.17
C TYR A 34 -11.70 -5.59 14.03
N GLU A 35 -11.04 -5.18 15.12
CA GLU A 35 -9.60 -4.94 15.19
C GLU A 35 -8.93 -6.00 16.06
N ALA A 36 -7.82 -6.57 15.55
CA ALA A 36 -7.09 -7.62 16.24
C ALA A 36 -6.30 -7.11 17.46
N ALA A 37 -5.89 -5.83 17.46
CA ALA A 37 -5.22 -5.19 18.58
C ALA A 37 -6.23 -4.75 19.66
N GLY A 38 -5.74 -4.53 20.87
CA GLY A 38 -6.57 -4.06 22.00
C GLY A 38 -7.02 -2.61 21.89
N HIS A 39 -6.44 -1.86 20.98
CA HIS A 39 -6.76 -0.47 20.64
C HIS A 39 -6.19 -0.13 19.27
N PHE A 40 -6.66 0.93 18.67
CA PHE A 40 -6.03 1.44 17.46
C PHE A 40 -4.61 1.92 17.79
N SER A 41 -3.64 1.40 17.07
CA SER A 41 -2.25 1.85 17.18
C SER A 41 -1.62 1.87 15.80
N ALA A 42 -1.08 3.01 15.43
CA ALA A 42 -0.28 3.12 14.21
C ALA A 42 1.20 3.00 14.58
N VAL A 43 1.76 1.83 14.34
CA VAL A 43 3.21 1.62 14.45
C VAL A 43 3.87 2.08 13.15
N GLY A 44 4.86 2.94 13.24
CA GLY A 44 5.66 3.36 12.09
C GLY A 44 5.96 4.85 12.05
N ALA A 45 6.96 5.22 11.26
CA ALA A 45 7.43 6.59 11.14
C ALA A 45 6.57 7.40 10.14
N GLY A 46 7.09 7.68 8.96
CA GLY A 46 6.41 8.44 7.93
C GLY A 46 5.54 7.59 7.00
N ILE A 47 4.51 8.20 6.47
CA ILE A 47 3.69 7.66 5.38
C ILE A 47 3.49 8.76 4.35
N SER A 48 3.58 8.40 3.07
CA SER A 48 3.41 9.37 1.99
C SER A 48 2.16 9.04 1.18
N VAL A 49 1.46 10.07 0.74
CA VAL A 49 0.20 9.96 -0.01
C VAL A 49 0.23 10.91 -1.20
N TRP A 50 -0.03 10.38 -2.38
CA TRP A 50 -0.05 11.11 -3.62
C TRP A 50 -1.33 11.93 -3.82
N PRO A 51 -1.33 12.97 -4.67
CA PRO A 51 -2.48 13.84 -4.91
C PRO A 51 -3.77 13.10 -5.24
N ARG A 52 -3.69 12.02 -6.01
CA ARG A 52 -4.86 11.20 -6.34
C ARG A 52 -5.57 10.61 -5.10
N ALA A 53 -4.82 10.09 -4.13
CA ALA A 53 -5.40 9.58 -2.89
C ALA A 53 -5.76 10.71 -1.91
N MET A 54 -5.08 11.87 -1.99
CA MET A 54 -5.50 13.08 -1.30
C MET A 54 -6.90 13.52 -1.76
N GLU A 55 -7.18 13.49 -3.08
CA GLU A 55 -8.52 13.77 -3.64
C GLU A 55 -9.60 12.90 -2.97
N VAL A 56 -9.32 11.62 -2.73
CA VAL A 56 -10.26 10.71 -2.04
C VAL A 56 -10.51 11.16 -0.61
N MET A 57 -9.48 11.49 0.15
CA MET A 57 -9.63 11.94 1.53
C MET A 57 -10.35 13.30 1.62
N GLU A 58 -10.15 14.17 0.65
CA GLU A 58 -10.95 15.42 0.52
C GLU A 58 -12.44 15.13 0.24
N MET A 59 -12.75 14.17 -0.65
CA MET A 59 -14.13 13.71 -0.88
C MET A 59 -14.76 13.07 0.37
N MET A 60 -13.95 12.53 1.27
CA MET A 60 -14.38 12.04 2.58
C MET A 60 -14.66 13.18 3.57
N GLY A 61 -14.25 14.42 3.25
CA GLY A 61 -14.45 15.60 4.10
C GLY A 61 -13.32 15.85 5.09
N MET A 62 -12.14 15.22 4.88
CA MET A 62 -11.01 15.27 5.83
C MET A 62 -10.02 16.42 5.55
N GLY A 63 -10.18 17.18 4.46
CA GLY A 63 -9.22 18.18 4.00
C GLY A 63 -8.69 19.11 5.08
N PRO A 64 -9.55 19.78 5.89
CA PRO A 64 -9.10 20.68 6.95
C PRO A 64 -8.25 20.01 8.05
N ASP A 65 -8.53 18.75 8.39
CA ASP A 65 -7.78 18.03 9.43
C ASP A 65 -6.47 17.46 8.88
N LEU A 66 -6.46 17.01 7.63
CA LEU A 66 -5.25 16.61 6.93
C LEU A 66 -4.24 17.76 6.82
N GLN A 67 -4.72 18.99 6.56
CA GLN A 67 -3.86 20.17 6.45
C GLN A 67 -3.13 20.50 7.75
N LYS A 68 -3.71 20.16 8.91
CA LYS A 68 -3.09 20.37 10.23
C LYS A 68 -1.92 19.42 10.50
N VAL A 69 -1.95 18.23 9.90
CA VAL A 69 -0.97 17.15 10.17
C VAL A 69 -0.05 16.87 8.99
N ALA A 70 -0.26 17.51 7.84
CA ALA A 70 0.59 17.39 6.67
C ALA A 70 1.94 18.07 6.89
N SER A 71 3.01 17.48 6.34
CA SER A 71 4.39 18.02 6.45
C SER A 71 4.63 19.25 5.58
N ALA A 72 3.77 19.50 4.58
CA ALA A 72 3.85 20.65 3.68
C ALA A 72 2.47 21.20 3.34
N PRO A 73 2.34 22.49 3.04
CA PRO A 73 1.08 23.07 2.56
C PRO A 73 0.60 22.37 1.29
N PHE A 74 -0.72 22.27 1.11
CA PHE A 74 -1.28 21.77 -0.14
C PHE A 74 -1.07 22.78 -1.25
N THR A 75 -0.68 22.32 -2.43
CA THR A 75 -0.48 23.12 -3.64
C THR A 75 -0.94 22.36 -4.86
N GLU A 76 -1.33 23.08 -5.91
CA GLU A 76 -1.57 22.54 -7.24
C GLU A 76 -0.43 22.83 -8.21
N ASP A 77 0.63 23.50 -7.77
CA ASP A 77 1.81 23.79 -8.56
C ASP A 77 2.62 22.50 -8.81
N TYR A 78 3.44 22.51 -9.84
CA TYR A 78 4.45 21.48 -10.03
C TYR A 78 5.59 21.67 -9.03
N VAL A 79 5.90 20.62 -8.31
CA VAL A 79 6.98 20.58 -7.31
C VAL A 79 7.82 19.33 -7.49
N THR A 80 9.10 19.40 -7.16
CA THR A 80 9.97 18.22 -7.18
C THR A 80 9.58 17.30 -6.02
N ALA A 81 8.96 16.15 -6.35
CA ALA A 81 8.57 15.16 -5.36
C ALA A 81 9.74 14.27 -4.95
N TRP A 82 10.61 13.91 -5.90
CA TRP A 82 11.77 13.04 -5.69
C TRP A 82 12.92 13.42 -6.61
N SER A 83 14.18 13.40 -6.07
CA SER A 83 15.42 13.41 -6.85
C SER A 83 16.07 12.03 -6.80
N PHE A 84 16.75 11.64 -7.87
CA PHE A 84 17.45 10.36 -8.00
C PHE A 84 18.91 10.59 -8.39
N ARG A 85 19.83 10.00 -7.62
CA ARG A 85 21.28 10.16 -7.81
C ARG A 85 21.94 8.81 -8.01
N LYS A 86 22.87 8.71 -8.94
CA LYS A 86 23.84 7.62 -8.96
C LYS A 86 24.88 7.90 -7.89
N SER A 87 24.98 7.05 -6.89
CA SER A 87 25.72 7.31 -5.64
C SER A 87 26.78 6.27 -5.30
N ASP A 88 26.81 5.14 -6.00
CA ASP A 88 27.84 4.09 -5.90
C ASP A 88 29.12 4.48 -6.64
N GLN A 89 29.65 5.69 -6.34
CA GLN A 89 30.86 6.30 -6.91
C GLN A 89 31.33 7.45 -6.02
N ALA A 90 32.60 7.87 -6.20
CA ALA A 90 33.23 8.88 -5.36
C ALA A 90 32.51 10.25 -5.40
N VAL A 91 31.91 10.62 -6.52
CA VAL A 91 31.13 11.85 -6.70
C VAL A 91 29.77 11.51 -7.25
N GLY A 92 28.76 11.56 -6.40
CA GLY A 92 27.38 11.26 -6.81
C GLY A 92 26.86 12.29 -7.80
N LYS A 93 26.04 11.83 -8.77
CA LYS A 93 25.45 12.71 -9.79
C LYS A 93 23.94 12.46 -9.90
N GLU A 94 23.15 13.53 -9.86
CA GLU A 94 21.72 13.46 -10.13
C GLU A 94 21.48 13.10 -11.59
N PHE A 95 20.57 12.15 -11.84
CA PHE A 95 20.21 11.72 -13.19
C PHE A 95 18.71 11.82 -13.48
N CYS A 96 17.87 11.99 -12.45
CA CYS A 96 16.43 12.06 -12.63
C CYS A 96 15.78 12.93 -11.54
N ARG A 97 14.74 13.66 -11.93
CA ARG A 97 13.76 14.28 -11.03
C ARG A 97 12.36 13.84 -11.43
N VAL A 98 11.53 13.63 -10.43
CA VAL A 98 10.10 13.45 -10.58
C VAL A 98 9.41 14.70 -10.07
N ASP A 99 8.89 15.50 -11.00
CA ASP A 99 8.08 16.66 -10.69
C ASP A 99 6.61 16.27 -10.79
N SER A 100 5.86 16.47 -9.71
CA SER A 100 4.43 16.15 -9.64
C SER A 100 3.59 17.40 -9.48
N LYS A 101 2.40 17.40 -10.03
CA LYS A 101 1.39 18.40 -9.73
C LYS A 101 0.87 18.17 -8.31
N GLY A 102 1.22 19.05 -7.38
CA GLY A 102 1.01 18.86 -5.96
C GLY A 102 2.07 17.97 -5.29
N HIS A 103 2.21 18.10 -3.99
CA HIS A 103 3.15 17.30 -3.22
C HIS A 103 2.72 15.84 -3.08
N CYS A 104 3.68 14.91 -3.10
CA CYS A 104 3.52 13.65 -2.41
C CYS A 104 3.52 13.95 -0.91
N GLN A 105 2.34 14.14 -0.32
CA GLN A 105 2.21 14.57 1.07
C GLN A 105 2.74 13.52 2.03
N THR A 106 3.55 13.96 2.99
CA THR A 106 4.08 13.10 4.04
C THR A 106 3.39 13.41 5.36
N PHE A 107 3.01 12.37 6.07
CA PHE A 107 2.38 12.42 7.37
C PHE A 107 3.14 11.58 8.38
N HIS A 108 3.04 11.90 9.65
CA HIS A 108 3.27 10.90 10.68
C HIS A 108 2.12 9.89 10.62
N ARG A 109 2.45 8.59 10.59
CA ARG A 109 1.43 7.54 10.34
C ARG A 109 0.34 7.51 11.43
N GLY A 110 0.71 7.79 12.69
CA GLY A 110 -0.24 7.90 13.79
C GLY A 110 -1.21 9.04 13.58
N ASP A 111 -0.71 10.23 13.25
CA ASP A 111 -1.54 11.43 13.08
C ASP A 111 -2.54 11.25 11.93
N LEU A 112 -2.09 10.67 10.80
CA LEU A 112 -3.00 10.35 9.69
C LEU A 112 -4.07 9.34 10.10
N HIS A 113 -3.68 8.30 10.86
CA HIS A 113 -4.60 7.29 11.37
C HIS A 113 -5.65 7.91 12.31
N ASP A 114 -5.22 8.81 13.19
CA ASP A 114 -6.10 9.52 14.13
C ASP A 114 -7.10 10.42 13.41
N VAL A 115 -6.72 11.05 12.27
CA VAL A 115 -7.67 11.78 11.42
C VAL A 115 -8.79 10.85 10.95
N PHE A 116 -8.48 9.64 10.48
CA PHE A 116 -9.52 8.67 10.09
C PHE A 116 -10.39 8.24 11.28
N VAL A 117 -9.79 7.93 12.42
CA VAL A 117 -10.52 7.52 13.63
C VAL A 117 -11.48 8.62 14.09
N ASN A 118 -11.06 9.88 14.06
CA ASN A 118 -11.88 11.02 14.47
C ASN A 118 -13.07 11.29 13.49
N HIS A 119 -12.99 10.76 12.27
CA HIS A 119 -14.07 10.84 11.27
C HIS A 119 -15.01 9.63 11.29
N LEU A 120 -14.74 8.60 12.12
CA LEU A 120 -15.67 7.49 12.27
C LEU A 120 -16.99 7.95 12.90
N SER A 121 -18.09 7.54 12.31
CA SER A 121 -19.42 7.79 12.89
C SER A 121 -19.60 6.98 14.18
N PRO A 122 -20.24 7.53 15.23
CA PRO A 122 -20.64 6.78 16.41
C PRO A 122 -21.53 5.56 16.12
N ARG A 123 -22.09 5.45 14.95
CA ARG A 123 -22.89 4.29 14.50
C ARG A 123 -22.02 3.10 14.09
N CYS A 124 -20.73 3.28 13.82
CA CYS A 124 -19.81 2.19 13.55
C CYS A 124 -19.44 1.54 14.89
N VAL A 125 -19.88 0.32 15.12
CA VAL A 125 -19.53 -0.44 16.32
C VAL A 125 -18.13 -1.03 16.14
N ILE A 126 -17.22 -0.74 17.10
CA ILE A 126 -15.84 -1.19 17.05
C ILE A 126 -15.61 -2.27 18.09
N HIS A 127 -15.07 -3.41 17.65
CA HIS A 127 -14.71 -4.55 18.49
C HIS A 127 -13.18 -4.73 18.49
N TYR A 128 -12.54 -4.46 19.61
CA TYR A 128 -11.10 -4.66 19.79
C TYR A 128 -10.75 -6.07 20.29
N SER A 129 -9.47 -6.45 20.15
CA SER A 129 -8.96 -7.77 20.52
C SER A 129 -9.67 -8.93 19.81
N LYS A 130 -10.12 -8.67 18.57
CA LYS A 130 -10.89 -9.62 17.74
C LYS A 130 -10.09 -9.99 16.49
N ARG A 131 -9.24 -11.02 16.61
CA ARG A 131 -8.49 -11.56 15.48
C ARG A 131 -9.29 -12.62 14.78
N LEU A 132 -9.62 -12.38 13.50
CA LEU A 132 -10.29 -13.39 12.67
C LEU A 132 -9.40 -14.63 12.51
N ARG A 133 -9.97 -15.80 12.72
CA ARG A 133 -9.35 -17.10 12.44
C ARG A 133 -9.72 -17.60 11.05
N THR A 134 -11.01 -17.61 10.71
CA THR A 134 -11.57 -18.02 9.43
C THR A 134 -13.01 -17.52 9.29
N PHE A 135 -13.60 -17.69 8.13
CA PHE A 135 -15.02 -17.48 7.89
C PHE A 135 -15.61 -18.65 7.10
N ALA A 136 -16.92 -18.72 7.00
CA ALA A 136 -17.65 -19.64 6.13
C ALA A 136 -18.90 -18.95 5.56
N GLU A 137 -19.08 -19.00 4.25
CA GLU A 137 -20.32 -18.58 3.61
C GLU A 137 -21.41 -19.64 3.89
N GLN A 138 -22.61 -19.19 4.27
CA GLN A 138 -23.72 -20.04 4.65
C GLN A 138 -24.68 -20.22 3.46
N PRO A 139 -25.49 -21.29 3.42
CA PRO A 139 -26.45 -21.53 2.34
C PRO A 139 -27.51 -20.42 2.17
N ASP A 140 -27.78 -19.66 3.22
CA ASP A 140 -28.70 -18.50 3.21
C ASP A 140 -28.04 -17.20 2.67
N GLY A 141 -26.77 -17.27 2.30
CA GLY A 141 -25.99 -16.15 1.78
C GLY A 141 -25.39 -15.27 2.86
N GLN A 142 -25.46 -15.65 4.14
CA GLN A 142 -24.73 -14.96 5.20
C GLN A 142 -23.29 -15.46 5.31
N VAL A 143 -22.43 -14.64 5.90
CA VAL A 143 -21.03 -14.99 6.21
C VAL A 143 -20.89 -15.13 7.72
N LYS A 144 -20.55 -16.32 8.16
CA LYS A 144 -20.23 -16.61 9.57
C LYS A 144 -18.72 -16.49 9.80
N ILE A 145 -18.35 -15.66 10.74
CA ILE A 145 -16.96 -15.32 11.08
C ILE A 145 -16.60 -16.00 12.41
N PHE A 146 -15.41 -16.59 12.46
CA PHE A 146 -14.87 -17.26 13.65
C PHE A 146 -13.60 -16.53 14.10
N PHE A 147 -13.56 -16.07 15.34
CA PHE A 147 -12.42 -15.41 15.95
C PHE A 147 -11.51 -16.37 16.71
N GLU A 148 -10.24 -15.95 16.95
CA GLU A 148 -9.27 -16.77 17.71
C GLU A 148 -9.67 -16.97 19.18
N ASP A 149 -10.47 -16.06 19.76
CA ASP A 149 -10.99 -16.15 21.13
C ASP A 149 -12.22 -17.09 21.27
N GLY A 150 -12.61 -17.75 20.18
CA GLY A 150 -13.74 -18.70 20.15
C GLY A 150 -15.10 -18.05 19.93
N THR A 151 -15.20 -16.71 19.91
CA THR A 151 -16.47 -16.02 19.57
C THR A 151 -16.75 -16.06 18.07
N THR A 152 -18.00 -15.77 17.70
CA THR A 152 -18.45 -15.71 16.30
C THR A 152 -19.23 -14.43 16.04
N ALA A 153 -19.30 -14.02 14.77
CA ALA A 153 -20.18 -12.97 14.27
C ALA A 153 -20.78 -13.39 12.93
N GLU A 154 -21.87 -12.74 12.53
CA GLU A 154 -22.56 -13.01 11.26
C GLU A 154 -22.84 -11.69 10.54
N CYS A 155 -22.71 -11.68 9.22
CA CYS A 155 -22.96 -10.52 8.36
C CYS A 155 -23.40 -10.95 6.96
N ASP A 156 -23.88 -9.98 6.18
CA ASP A 156 -24.20 -10.17 4.77
C ASP A 156 -22.99 -9.94 3.87
N VAL A 157 -22.01 -9.14 4.32
CA VAL A 157 -20.76 -8.84 3.61
C VAL A 157 -19.60 -8.79 4.58
N LEU A 158 -18.50 -9.49 4.25
CA LEU A 158 -17.24 -9.45 4.96
C LEU A 158 -16.18 -8.70 4.15
N ILE A 159 -15.57 -7.67 4.75
CA ILE A 159 -14.44 -6.95 4.17
C ILE A 159 -13.16 -7.31 4.91
N GLY A 160 -12.22 -7.94 4.20
CA GLY A 160 -10.89 -8.24 4.69
C GLY A 160 -9.96 -7.04 4.48
N ALA A 161 -9.65 -6.34 5.56
CA ALA A 161 -8.69 -5.24 5.64
C ALA A 161 -7.55 -5.58 6.62
N ASP A 162 -7.29 -6.87 6.84
CA ASP A 162 -6.44 -7.45 7.88
C ASP A 162 -4.96 -7.58 7.48
N GLY A 163 -4.57 -6.80 6.45
CA GLY A 163 -3.17 -6.55 6.09
C GLY A 163 -2.49 -7.71 5.36
N ILE A 164 -1.18 -7.61 5.20
CA ILE A 164 -0.40 -8.55 4.38
C ILE A 164 -0.49 -10.01 4.86
N LYS A 165 -0.69 -10.26 6.15
CA LYS A 165 -0.88 -11.60 6.74
C LYS A 165 -2.36 -12.01 6.80
N SER A 166 -3.18 -11.49 5.90
CA SER A 166 -4.63 -11.62 5.89
C SER A 166 -5.11 -13.08 6.04
N ARG A 167 -5.97 -13.27 7.06
CA ARG A 167 -6.71 -14.51 7.28
C ARG A 167 -7.94 -14.59 6.40
N VAL A 168 -8.54 -13.43 6.08
CA VAL A 168 -9.67 -13.36 5.13
C VAL A 168 -9.20 -13.82 3.76
N ARG A 169 -8.05 -13.30 3.25
CA ARG A 169 -7.44 -13.78 2.00
C ARG A 169 -7.17 -15.28 2.03
N ALA A 170 -6.59 -15.77 3.13
CA ALA A 170 -6.25 -17.17 3.26
C ALA A 170 -7.47 -18.10 3.18
N SER A 171 -8.59 -17.73 3.81
CA SER A 171 -9.84 -18.49 3.75
C SER A 171 -10.45 -18.39 2.36
N LEU A 172 -10.60 -17.19 1.81
CA LEU A 172 -11.16 -16.96 0.47
C LEU A 172 -10.44 -17.78 -0.63
N LEU A 173 -9.10 -17.76 -0.62
CA LEU A 173 -8.32 -18.48 -1.64
C LEU A 173 -8.38 -19.99 -1.45
N LYS A 174 -8.48 -20.49 -0.22
CA LYS A 174 -8.67 -21.93 0.04
C LYS A 174 -10.03 -22.41 -0.47
N ASP A 175 -11.10 -21.65 -0.24
CA ASP A 175 -12.43 -22.00 -0.71
C ASP A 175 -12.47 -22.02 -2.26
N LYS A 176 -11.88 -21.00 -2.91
CA LYS A 176 -11.75 -20.97 -4.38
C LYS A 176 -10.92 -22.15 -4.92
N ALA A 177 -9.80 -22.47 -4.28
CA ALA A 177 -8.95 -23.58 -4.70
C ALA A 177 -9.66 -24.94 -4.52
N GLN A 178 -10.45 -25.09 -3.45
CA GLN A 178 -11.26 -26.30 -3.23
C GLN A 178 -12.32 -26.45 -4.33
N SER A 179 -12.98 -25.38 -4.73
CA SER A 179 -13.93 -25.38 -5.84
C SER A 179 -13.25 -25.73 -7.17
N ALA A 180 -12.10 -25.12 -7.49
CA ALA A 180 -11.33 -25.47 -8.68
C ALA A 180 -10.88 -26.93 -8.69
N SER A 181 -10.47 -27.46 -7.52
CA SER A 181 -10.08 -28.87 -7.39
C SER A 181 -11.28 -29.81 -7.61
N ALA A 182 -12.44 -29.47 -7.11
CA ALA A 182 -13.68 -30.24 -7.32
C ALA A 182 -14.07 -30.28 -8.80
N ASP A 183 -13.78 -29.21 -9.55
CA ASP A 183 -13.96 -29.13 -11.00
C ASP A 183 -12.84 -29.84 -11.81
N GLY A 184 -11.88 -30.49 -11.14
CA GLY A 184 -10.73 -31.18 -11.78
C GLY A 184 -9.60 -30.24 -12.24
N LYS A 185 -9.63 -28.95 -11.92
CA LYS A 185 -8.66 -27.94 -12.32
C LYS A 185 -7.51 -27.84 -11.30
N LEU A 186 -6.72 -28.90 -11.13
CA LEU A 186 -5.73 -29.00 -10.07
C LEU A 186 -4.63 -27.93 -10.19
N HIS A 187 -4.15 -27.63 -11.39
CA HIS A 187 -3.13 -26.59 -11.61
C HIS A 187 -3.64 -25.20 -11.22
N GLU A 188 -4.90 -24.87 -11.57
CA GLU A 188 -5.54 -23.61 -11.17
C GLU A 188 -5.67 -23.52 -9.64
N ALA A 189 -6.02 -24.62 -8.98
CA ALA A 189 -6.10 -24.70 -7.53
C ALA A 189 -4.73 -24.44 -6.86
N GLU A 190 -3.65 -25.01 -7.37
CA GLU A 190 -2.30 -24.79 -6.88
C GLU A 190 -1.88 -23.31 -7.06
N GLU A 191 -2.17 -22.73 -8.23
CA GLU A 191 -1.88 -21.31 -8.51
C GLU A 191 -2.63 -20.38 -7.53
N ILE A 192 -3.93 -20.63 -7.29
CA ILE A 192 -4.73 -19.90 -6.32
C ILE A 192 -4.11 -20.00 -4.92
N LEU A 193 -3.75 -21.22 -4.46
CA LEU A 193 -3.15 -21.42 -3.15
C LEU A 193 -1.80 -20.73 -2.98
N SER A 194 -1.07 -20.54 -4.07
CA SER A 194 0.19 -19.79 -4.04
C SER A 194 0.03 -18.34 -3.57
N GLY A 195 -1.15 -17.76 -3.70
CA GLY A 195 -1.50 -16.40 -3.22
C GLY A 195 -1.77 -16.32 -1.71
N VAL A 196 -1.90 -17.46 -1.00
CA VAL A 196 -2.20 -17.46 0.44
C VAL A 196 -1.07 -16.87 1.27
N PRO A 197 0.20 -17.33 1.16
CA PRO A 197 1.30 -16.75 1.93
C PRO A 197 1.78 -15.42 1.34
N GLN A 198 2.27 -14.56 2.21
CA GLN A 198 3.10 -13.44 1.78
C GLN A 198 4.37 -13.96 1.12
N MET A 199 4.87 -13.27 0.11
CA MET A 199 6.09 -13.62 -0.62
C MET A 199 7.24 -12.72 -0.17
N PHE A 200 8.36 -13.31 0.28
CA PHE A 200 9.59 -12.56 0.48
C PHE A 200 10.13 -12.09 -0.87
N THR A 201 10.42 -10.80 -0.97
CA THR A 201 10.79 -10.16 -2.25
C THR A 201 12.29 -10.22 -2.55
N GLY A 202 13.09 -10.90 -1.69
CA GLY A 202 14.53 -10.86 -1.77
C GLY A 202 15.15 -9.53 -1.32
N SER A 203 14.34 -8.64 -0.76
CA SER A 203 14.80 -7.33 -0.31
C SER A 203 14.73 -7.20 1.21
N VAL A 204 15.76 -6.57 1.78
CA VAL A 204 15.82 -6.23 3.21
C VAL A 204 16.04 -4.72 3.33
N ALA A 205 15.20 -4.07 4.12
CA ALA A 205 15.32 -2.65 4.43
C ALA A 205 15.94 -2.45 5.81
N TYR A 206 16.91 -1.55 5.90
CA TYR A 206 17.45 -1.00 7.14
C TYR A 206 16.89 0.41 7.32
N ARG A 207 16.10 0.61 8.36
CA ARG A 207 15.39 1.86 8.61
C ARG A 207 15.92 2.55 9.86
N SER A 208 16.16 3.86 9.76
CA SER A 208 16.58 4.68 10.89
C SER A 208 16.04 6.11 10.78
N LEU A 209 15.86 6.74 11.93
CA LEU A 209 15.65 8.17 12.07
C LEU A 209 16.90 8.76 12.72
N ILE A 210 17.57 9.68 12.04
CA ILE A 210 18.77 10.34 12.55
C ILE A 210 18.36 11.75 13.03
N PRO A 211 18.56 12.10 14.31
CA PRO A 211 18.41 13.49 14.76
C PRO A 211 19.31 14.41 13.96
N VAL A 212 18.77 15.47 13.37
CA VAL A 212 19.55 16.42 12.57
C VAL A 212 20.67 17.07 13.38
N GLU A 213 20.47 17.29 14.68
CA GLU A 213 21.52 17.80 15.57
C GLU A 213 22.70 16.83 15.71
N ARG A 214 22.48 15.52 15.59
CA ARG A 214 23.58 14.54 15.55
C ARG A 214 24.40 14.65 14.28
N ILE A 215 23.75 14.88 13.13
CA ILE A 215 24.44 15.14 11.85
C ILE A 215 25.26 16.43 11.94
N LYS A 216 24.68 17.51 12.47
CA LYS A 216 25.35 18.80 12.63
C LYS A 216 26.54 18.76 13.59
N SER A 217 26.50 17.89 14.60
CA SER A 217 27.57 17.73 15.58
C SER A 217 28.68 16.75 15.12
N ASP A 218 28.46 15.96 14.11
CA ASP A 218 29.47 15.07 13.54
C ASP A 218 30.46 15.86 12.67
N PRO A 219 31.76 15.73 12.89
CA PRO A 219 32.78 16.57 12.18
C PRO A 219 32.86 16.27 10.69
N VAL A 220 32.38 15.16 10.22
CA VAL A 220 32.37 14.79 8.79
C VAL A 220 30.98 15.03 8.19
N ALA A 221 29.93 14.55 8.83
CA ALA A 221 28.57 14.64 8.31
C ALA A 221 28.07 16.10 8.24
N SER A 222 28.53 16.98 9.15
CA SER A 222 28.18 18.41 9.17
C SER A 222 28.64 19.19 7.94
N ASN A 223 29.58 18.64 7.17
CA ASN A 223 30.07 19.30 5.93
C ASN A 223 29.10 19.09 4.75
N PHE A 224 28.11 18.22 4.86
CA PHE A 224 27.16 17.91 3.80
C PHE A 224 25.79 18.55 4.09
N GLN A 225 25.21 19.17 3.06
CA GLN A 225 23.87 19.74 3.15
C GLN A 225 22.82 18.61 3.08
N LEU A 226 21.85 18.68 3.97
CA LEU A 226 20.69 17.76 3.91
C LEU A 226 19.89 18.01 2.63
N PRO A 227 19.36 16.96 2.00
CA PRO A 227 18.57 17.12 0.78
C PRO A 227 17.29 17.91 1.10
N PRO A 228 16.99 18.97 0.31
CA PRO A 228 15.80 19.79 0.53
C PRO A 228 14.49 19.08 0.17
N GLN A 229 14.57 18.06 -0.65
CA GLN A 229 13.45 17.18 -1.05
C GLN A 229 13.83 15.71 -0.84
N PRO A 230 12.85 14.81 -0.85
CA PRO A 230 13.11 13.37 -0.85
C PRO A 230 14.09 13.00 -1.96
N THR A 231 15.17 12.31 -1.61
CA THR A 231 16.22 11.90 -2.53
C THR A 231 16.48 10.41 -2.44
N GLN A 232 16.50 9.77 -3.59
CA GLN A 232 16.85 8.36 -3.76
C GLN A 232 18.30 8.27 -4.24
N TYR A 233 19.16 7.79 -3.39
CA TYR A 233 20.55 7.45 -3.70
C TYR A 233 20.58 6.05 -4.27
N CYS A 234 20.97 5.90 -5.52
CA CYS A 234 20.92 4.67 -6.29
C CYS A 234 22.31 4.08 -6.45
N GLY A 235 22.42 2.76 -6.28
CA GLY A 235 23.64 2.00 -6.52
C GLY A 235 23.34 0.55 -6.81
N HIS A 236 24.33 -0.18 -7.32
CA HIS A 236 24.15 -1.56 -7.73
C HIS A 236 23.85 -2.47 -6.53
N GLY A 237 22.70 -3.16 -6.55
CA GLY A 237 22.23 -4.05 -5.49
C GLY A 237 21.62 -3.37 -4.27
N ILE A 238 21.80 -2.05 -4.11
CA ILE A 238 21.31 -1.31 -2.95
C ILE A 238 20.84 0.09 -3.35
N GLY A 239 19.78 0.59 -2.69
CA GLY A 239 19.30 1.95 -2.85
C GLY A 239 18.94 2.55 -1.50
N ILE A 240 19.15 3.86 -1.32
CA ILE A 240 18.91 4.55 -0.06
C ILE A 240 17.97 5.72 -0.29
N ALA A 241 16.79 5.65 0.32
CA ALA A 241 15.87 6.78 0.38
C ALA A 241 16.19 7.67 1.60
N VAL A 242 16.36 8.95 1.37
CA VAL A 242 16.66 9.94 2.41
C VAL A 242 15.70 11.12 2.28
N TYR A 243 15.03 11.48 3.37
CA TYR A 243 14.15 12.65 3.40
C TYR A 243 13.94 13.18 4.82
N PRO A 244 13.77 14.50 4.98
CA PRO A 244 13.48 15.10 6.27
C PRO A 244 12.04 14.74 6.72
N VAL A 245 11.88 14.54 8.03
CA VAL A 245 10.58 14.33 8.69
C VAL A 245 10.50 15.15 9.97
N SER A 246 9.34 15.19 10.63
CA SER A 246 9.13 15.93 11.88
C SER A 246 9.59 17.39 11.78
N ASN A 247 9.09 18.12 10.76
CA ASN A 247 9.47 19.50 10.48
C ASN A 247 11.01 19.70 10.34
N GLY A 248 11.68 18.71 9.75
CA GLY A 248 13.13 18.78 9.50
C GLY A 248 14.02 18.54 10.72
N THR A 249 13.47 18.10 11.84
CA THR A 249 14.28 17.76 13.04
C THR A 249 14.90 16.37 12.98
N LEU A 250 14.34 15.51 12.13
CA LEU A 250 14.81 14.14 11.91
C LEU A 250 15.05 13.90 10.42
N LEU A 251 16.09 13.14 10.11
CA LEU A 251 16.35 12.62 8.78
C LEU A 251 15.95 11.14 8.75
N ASN A 252 14.97 10.82 7.92
CA ASN A 252 14.60 9.42 7.70
C ASN A 252 15.54 8.82 6.66
N VAL A 253 16.13 7.68 7.00
CA VAL A 253 17.03 6.92 6.12
C VAL A 253 16.52 5.50 6.00
N VAL A 254 16.31 5.05 4.76
CA VAL A 254 15.87 3.70 4.44
C VAL A 254 16.81 3.10 3.39
N ALA A 255 17.76 2.29 3.83
CA ALA A 255 18.63 1.55 2.91
C ALA A 255 17.97 0.21 2.56
N VAL A 256 17.75 -0.05 1.27
CA VAL A 256 17.13 -1.27 0.76
C VAL A 256 18.17 -2.05 -0.03
N ARG A 257 18.55 -3.22 0.48
CA ARG A 257 19.38 -4.19 -0.23
C ARG A 257 18.50 -5.18 -0.97
N HIS A 258 18.74 -5.36 -2.26
CA HIS A 258 17.98 -6.30 -3.10
C HIS A 258 18.86 -7.48 -3.54
N GLN A 259 18.40 -8.71 -3.25
CA GLN A 259 19.05 -9.97 -3.59
C GLN A 259 18.05 -10.84 -4.38
N ARG A 260 18.00 -10.64 -5.70
CA ARG A 260 17.00 -11.26 -6.60
C ARG A 260 16.89 -12.78 -6.44
N HIS A 261 18.02 -13.46 -6.19
CA HIS A 261 18.06 -14.93 -6.04
C HIS A 261 17.34 -15.43 -4.78
N LEU A 262 17.05 -14.55 -3.81
CA LEU A 262 16.31 -14.90 -2.59
C LEU A 262 14.80 -14.65 -2.72
N MET A 263 14.32 -14.11 -3.85
CA MET A 263 12.90 -13.87 -4.05
C MET A 263 12.08 -15.17 -3.98
N GLY A 264 11.03 -15.17 -3.18
CA GLY A 264 10.16 -16.33 -2.97
C GLY A 264 10.69 -17.38 -2.00
N THR A 265 11.89 -17.20 -1.44
CA THR A 265 12.44 -18.07 -0.39
C THR A 265 11.84 -17.73 0.98
N SER A 266 12.10 -18.55 2.00
CA SER A 266 11.82 -18.20 3.40
C SER A 266 12.88 -17.27 3.94
N TYR A 267 12.48 -16.37 4.84
CA TYR A 267 13.36 -15.50 5.59
C TYR A 267 13.26 -15.86 7.08
N ASP A 268 14.29 -16.53 7.60
CA ASP A 268 14.27 -17.15 8.93
C ASP A 268 14.49 -16.22 10.13
N PRO A 269 15.32 -15.15 10.07
CA PRO A 269 15.49 -14.30 11.25
C PRO A 269 14.16 -13.65 11.69
N PRO A 270 13.92 -13.52 13.01
CA PRO A 270 12.76 -12.80 13.50
C PRO A 270 12.78 -11.35 13.01
N PHE A 271 11.60 -10.75 12.78
CA PHE A 271 11.47 -9.39 12.30
C PHE A 271 10.21 -8.71 12.87
N PRO A 272 10.19 -7.36 12.94
CA PRO A 272 11.37 -6.48 12.79
C PRO A 272 12.39 -6.72 13.90
N VAL A 273 13.67 -6.50 13.62
CA VAL A 273 14.72 -6.62 14.62
C VAL A 273 15.63 -5.39 14.59
N GLN A 274 15.92 -4.84 15.75
CA GLN A 274 16.94 -3.81 15.91
C GLN A 274 18.32 -4.47 15.81
N VAL A 275 19.19 -3.93 14.98
CA VAL A 275 20.54 -4.45 14.74
C VAL A 275 21.58 -3.39 15.07
N ASP A 276 22.83 -3.80 15.22
CA ASP A 276 23.94 -2.87 15.37
C ASP A 276 24.23 -2.17 14.03
N ASN A 277 24.65 -0.89 14.09
CA ASN A 277 25.02 -0.15 12.88
C ASN A 277 26.18 -0.81 12.13
N ALA A 278 27.07 -1.54 12.81
CA ALA A 278 28.14 -2.29 12.18
C ALA A 278 27.62 -3.30 11.16
N GLU A 279 26.42 -3.90 11.36
CA GLU A 279 25.78 -4.78 10.37
C GLU A 279 25.48 -4.01 9.07
N LEU A 280 24.87 -2.81 9.18
CA LEU A 280 24.58 -1.96 8.01
C LEU A 280 25.89 -1.53 7.33
N MET A 281 26.87 -1.06 8.10
CA MET A 281 28.15 -0.57 7.57
C MET A 281 29.03 -1.68 7.00
N SER A 282 28.80 -2.95 7.36
CA SER A 282 29.52 -4.10 6.82
C SER A 282 29.08 -4.50 5.42
N LEU A 283 28.01 -3.90 4.89
CA LEU A 283 27.60 -4.14 3.52
C LEU A 283 28.68 -3.59 2.57
N ALA A 284 29.32 -4.51 1.85
CA ALA A 284 30.46 -4.18 0.97
C ALA A 284 30.11 -3.15 -0.10
N GLU A 285 28.83 -3.09 -0.47
CA GLU A 285 28.29 -2.16 -1.45
C GLU A 285 28.52 -0.69 -1.09
N PHE A 286 28.69 -0.34 0.20
CA PHE A 286 28.87 1.06 0.61
C PHE A 286 30.32 1.58 0.54
N SER A 287 31.30 0.72 0.33
CA SER A 287 32.73 1.11 0.36
C SER A 287 33.11 2.15 -0.71
N GLU A 288 32.41 2.14 -1.85
CA GLU A 288 32.68 3.03 -2.99
C GLU A 288 31.63 4.14 -3.16
N TRP A 289 30.70 4.25 -2.21
CA TRP A 289 29.65 5.27 -2.28
C TRP A 289 30.17 6.67 -1.96
N GLU A 290 29.46 7.69 -2.47
CA GLU A 290 29.79 9.09 -2.22
C GLU A 290 29.90 9.40 -0.71
N PRO A 291 30.82 10.29 -0.32
CA PRO A 291 31.17 10.54 1.08
C PRO A 291 29.99 11.00 1.96
N GLU A 292 29.03 11.75 1.40
CA GLU A 292 27.89 12.26 2.16
C GLU A 292 27.02 11.11 2.70
N ILE A 293 26.72 10.10 1.88
CA ILE A 293 25.95 8.94 2.31
C ILE A 293 26.71 8.14 3.36
N GLN A 294 28.00 7.89 3.14
CA GLN A 294 28.82 7.21 4.13
C GLN A 294 28.87 7.96 5.47
N ALA A 295 28.90 9.30 5.45
CA ALA A 295 28.88 10.10 6.65
C ALA A 295 27.55 10.00 7.41
N TRP A 296 26.43 10.08 6.71
CA TRP A 296 25.11 9.95 7.36
C TRP A 296 24.83 8.56 7.87
N LEU A 297 25.24 7.51 7.15
CA LEU A 297 25.10 6.12 7.62
C LEU A 297 25.89 5.88 8.92
N ARG A 298 27.06 6.51 9.11
CA ARG A 298 27.82 6.48 10.38
C ARG A 298 27.06 7.16 11.55
N CYS A 299 26.21 8.13 11.24
CA CYS A 299 25.37 8.79 12.26
C CYS A 299 24.20 7.93 12.72
N ILE A 300 23.92 6.80 12.09
CA ILE A 300 22.88 5.85 12.53
C ILE A 300 23.41 5.11 13.77
N ASP A 301 22.55 4.96 14.78
CA ASP A 301 22.91 4.19 15.99
C ASP A 301 22.48 2.73 15.84
N LYS A 302 21.19 2.49 15.91
CA LYS A 302 20.60 1.14 15.86
C LYS A 302 19.50 1.08 14.80
N PRO A 303 19.84 0.72 13.56
CA PRO A 303 18.83 0.57 12.52
C PRO A 303 17.92 -0.62 12.81
N THR A 304 16.69 -0.54 12.33
CA THR A 304 15.77 -1.67 12.36
C THR A 304 15.79 -2.37 11.01
N ARG A 305 16.10 -3.65 11.03
CA ARG A 305 16.11 -4.53 9.85
C ARG A 305 14.72 -5.10 9.59
N TRP A 306 14.23 -4.94 8.36
CA TRP A 306 12.93 -5.38 7.90
C TRP A 306 13.05 -6.19 6.61
N PRO A 307 12.75 -7.47 6.59
CA PRO A 307 12.54 -8.19 5.34
C PRO A 307 11.29 -7.65 4.66
N MET A 308 11.37 -7.42 3.36
CA MET A 308 10.28 -6.85 2.60
C MET A 308 9.46 -7.96 1.96
N TYR A 309 8.17 -7.94 2.25
CA TYR A 309 7.20 -8.88 1.71
C TYR A 309 6.20 -8.19 0.79
N SER A 310 5.64 -8.94 -0.14
CA SER A 310 4.49 -8.55 -0.94
C SER A 310 3.47 -9.69 -1.01
N THR A 311 2.27 -9.42 -1.46
CA THR A 311 1.37 -10.47 -1.94
C THR A 311 1.77 -10.88 -3.35
N ARG A 312 1.45 -12.11 -3.75
CA ARG A 312 1.38 -12.45 -5.17
C ARG A 312 0.17 -11.75 -5.80
N LEU A 313 0.21 -11.58 -7.11
CA LEU A 313 -0.96 -11.05 -7.84
C LEU A 313 -2.12 -12.04 -7.70
N LEU A 314 -3.24 -11.55 -7.21
CA LEU A 314 -4.43 -12.36 -7.01
C LEU A 314 -5.31 -12.38 -8.27
N PRO A 315 -5.95 -13.51 -8.57
CA PRO A 315 -6.86 -13.61 -9.71
C PRO A 315 -8.14 -12.80 -9.49
N SER A 316 -8.53 -12.56 -8.24
CA SER A 316 -9.69 -11.77 -7.83
C SER A 316 -9.50 -11.24 -6.41
N TYR A 317 -10.08 -10.07 -6.14
CA TYR A 317 -10.14 -9.47 -4.79
C TYR A 317 -11.48 -9.75 -4.10
N ALA A 318 -12.43 -10.38 -4.76
CA ALA A 318 -13.76 -10.61 -4.21
C ALA A 318 -14.33 -12.00 -4.53
N SER A 319 -15.31 -12.41 -3.75
CA SER A 319 -16.30 -13.45 -4.02
C SER A 319 -17.71 -12.85 -3.90
N ASP A 320 -18.75 -13.69 -3.83
CA ASP A 320 -20.13 -13.22 -3.75
C ASP A 320 -20.43 -12.35 -2.52
N ARG A 321 -19.77 -12.63 -1.38
CA ARG A 321 -20.04 -11.96 -0.10
C ARG A 321 -18.80 -11.47 0.62
N VAL A 322 -17.60 -11.67 0.06
CA VAL A 322 -16.35 -11.33 0.71
C VAL A 322 -15.47 -10.52 -0.24
N ALA A 323 -14.90 -9.40 0.23
CA ALA A 323 -13.93 -8.63 -0.53
C ALA A 323 -12.67 -8.34 0.29
N LEU A 324 -11.53 -8.24 -0.39
CA LEU A 324 -10.23 -7.86 0.15
C LEU A 324 -9.90 -6.43 -0.27
N ILE A 325 -9.37 -5.61 0.66
CA ILE A 325 -8.94 -4.25 0.38
C ILE A 325 -7.53 -3.99 0.94
N GLY A 326 -6.77 -3.10 0.30
CA GLY A 326 -5.42 -2.72 0.71
C GLY A 326 -4.45 -3.90 0.74
N ASP A 327 -3.61 -3.97 1.77
CA ASP A 327 -2.55 -4.99 1.87
C ASP A 327 -3.08 -6.44 1.94
N SER A 328 -4.35 -6.65 2.29
CA SER A 328 -4.96 -7.98 2.22
C SER A 328 -5.12 -8.46 0.77
N ALA A 329 -5.29 -7.53 -0.16
CA ALA A 329 -5.44 -7.78 -1.60
C ALA A 329 -4.12 -7.63 -2.37
N HIS A 330 -3.36 -6.57 -2.11
CA HIS A 330 -2.26 -6.14 -2.98
C HIS A 330 -1.08 -5.50 -2.24
N ALA A 331 -0.67 -6.07 -1.10
CA ALA A 331 0.54 -5.60 -0.41
C ALA A 331 1.71 -5.51 -1.39
N MET A 332 2.29 -4.34 -1.53
CA MET A 332 3.32 -4.00 -2.51
C MET A 332 4.58 -3.44 -1.87
N LEU A 333 5.66 -3.44 -2.62
CA LEU A 333 6.90 -2.79 -2.20
C LEU A 333 6.69 -1.26 -2.08
N PRO A 334 7.44 -0.55 -1.21
CA PRO A 334 7.18 0.87 -0.91
C PRO A 334 7.79 1.84 -1.93
N HIS A 335 8.32 1.36 -3.04
CA HIS A 335 9.15 2.15 -3.97
C HIS A 335 8.38 3.23 -4.76
N GLN A 336 7.05 3.26 -4.62
CA GLN A 336 6.21 4.35 -5.16
C GLN A 336 5.44 5.12 -4.06
N ALA A 337 5.64 4.78 -2.79
CA ALA A 337 4.87 5.37 -1.69
C ALA A 337 3.34 5.29 -1.91
N SER A 338 2.83 4.20 -2.49
CA SER A 338 1.47 4.12 -3.05
C SER A 338 0.52 3.19 -2.28
N GLY A 339 1.06 2.24 -1.48
CA GLY A 339 0.24 1.19 -0.85
C GLY A 339 -0.91 1.73 0.01
N ALA A 340 -0.63 2.75 0.83
CA ALA A 340 -1.65 3.38 1.66
C ALA A 340 -2.71 4.10 0.83
N GLY A 341 -2.28 4.83 -0.21
CA GLY A 341 -3.20 5.50 -1.13
C GLY A 341 -4.14 4.50 -1.83
N GLN A 342 -3.60 3.38 -2.29
CA GLN A 342 -4.40 2.32 -2.92
C GLN A 342 -5.40 1.70 -1.93
N ALA A 343 -5.01 1.48 -0.68
CA ALA A 343 -5.91 0.98 0.36
C ALA A 343 -7.06 1.97 0.68
N ILE A 344 -6.75 3.28 0.71
CA ILE A 344 -7.76 4.34 0.90
C ILE A 344 -8.72 4.39 -0.28
N GLU A 345 -8.20 4.33 -1.52
CA GLU A 345 -9.02 4.28 -2.74
C GLU A 345 -9.95 3.07 -2.76
N ASP A 346 -9.45 1.88 -2.39
CA ASP A 346 -10.25 0.65 -2.30
C ASP A 346 -11.40 0.81 -1.30
N GLY A 347 -11.07 1.29 -0.09
CA GLY A 347 -12.05 1.48 0.97
C GLY A 347 -13.17 2.43 0.58
N TYR A 348 -12.81 3.58 0.01
CA TYR A 348 -13.78 4.57 -0.45
C TYR A 348 -14.63 4.03 -1.62
N PHE A 349 -14.01 3.40 -2.62
CA PHE A 349 -14.70 2.89 -3.81
C PHE A 349 -15.74 1.83 -3.43
N LEU A 350 -15.32 0.82 -2.69
CA LEU A 350 -16.19 -0.28 -2.32
C LEU A 350 -17.31 0.16 -1.36
N ALA A 351 -16.99 1.01 -0.38
CA ALA A 351 -17.99 1.55 0.53
C ALA A 351 -19.05 2.40 -0.18
N THR A 352 -18.66 3.16 -1.20
CA THR A 352 -19.59 3.96 -2.00
C THR A 352 -20.52 3.06 -2.82
N LEU A 353 -20.02 1.98 -3.43
CA LEU A 353 -20.87 1.03 -4.16
C LEU A 353 -21.86 0.30 -3.22
N LEU A 354 -21.38 -0.17 -2.07
CA LEU A 354 -22.24 -0.86 -1.09
C LEU A 354 -23.26 0.09 -0.45
N GLY A 355 -22.88 1.34 -0.20
CA GLY A 355 -23.78 2.36 0.35
C GLY A 355 -24.83 2.86 -0.65
N HIS A 356 -24.60 2.70 -1.95
CA HIS A 356 -25.48 3.24 -2.99
C HIS A 356 -26.91 2.73 -2.86
N SER A 357 -27.89 3.56 -3.18
CA SER A 357 -29.33 3.24 -3.03
C SER A 357 -29.78 2.04 -3.90
N LEU A 358 -29.10 1.79 -5.00
CA LEU A 358 -29.36 0.63 -5.87
C LEU A 358 -28.80 -0.67 -5.30
N THR A 359 -27.88 -0.63 -4.33
CA THR A 359 -27.32 -1.84 -3.73
C THR A 359 -28.24 -2.36 -2.64
N THR A 360 -28.72 -3.56 -2.84
CA THR A 360 -29.59 -4.31 -1.93
C THR A 360 -28.89 -5.61 -1.52
N GLN A 361 -29.41 -6.33 -0.54
CA GLN A 361 -28.85 -7.62 -0.12
C GLN A 361 -28.72 -8.62 -1.28
N GLN A 362 -29.66 -8.60 -2.26
CA GLN A 362 -29.67 -9.53 -3.39
C GLN A 362 -28.62 -9.22 -4.46
N ASN A 363 -28.19 -7.97 -4.58
CA ASN A 363 -27.22 -7.55 -5.60
C ASN A 363 -25.86 -7.14 -5.06
N ILE A 364 -25.57 -7.43 -3.79
CA ILE A 364 -24.23 -7.30 -3.22
C ILE A 364 -23.14 -7.88 -4.14
N PRO A 365 -23.29 -9.11 -4.70
CA PRO A 365 -22.27 -9.68 -5.60
C PRO A 365 -21.91 -8.77 -6.77
N ILE A 366 -22.88 -8.01 -7.32
CA ILE A 366 -22.61 -7.05 -8.41
C ILE A 366 -21.69 -5.94 -7.95
N ALA A 367 -21.92 -5.37 -6.76
CA ALA A 367 -21.07 -4.31 -6.22
C ALA A 367 -19.63 -4.80 -5.98
N LEU A 368 -19.48 -6.04 -5.50
CA LEU A 368 -18.17 -6.66 -5.28
C LEU A 368 -17.45 -7.01 -6.60
N GLU A 369 -18.18 -7.47 -7.61
CA GLU A 369 -17.65 -7.73 -8.96
C GLU A 369 -17.19 -6.44 -9.64
N ILE A 370 -17.96 -5.36 -9.54
CA ILE A 370 -17.58 -4.04 -10.06
C ILE A 370 -16.31 -3.55 -9.34
N TYR A 371 -16.24 -3.68 -8.01
CA TYR A 371 -15.03 -3.36 -7.26
C TYR A 371 -13.81 -4.12 -7.79
N ASP A 372 -13.91 -5.44 -7.92
CA ASP A 372 -12.82 -6.27 -8.43
C ASP A 372 -12.42 -5.87 -9.84
N SER A 373 -13.39 -5.71 -10.74
CA SER A 373 -13.13 -5.41 -12.17
C SER A 373 -12.47 -4.04 -12.41
N VAL A 374 -12.74 -3.07 -11.55
CA VAL A 374 -12.20 -1.70 -11.66
C VAL A 374 -10.92 -1.54 -10.87
N ARG A 375 -10.91 -1.97 -9.60
CA ARG A 375 -9.78 -1.68 -8.70
C ARG A 375 -8.62 -2.65 -8.87
N ARG A 376 -8.88 -3.95 -9.06
CA ARG A 376 -7.81 -4.95 -9.18
C ARG A 376 -6.85 -4.68 -10.34
N PRO A 377 -7.27 -4.39 -11.58
CA PRO A 377 -6.34 -4.06 -12.66
C PRO A 377 -5.47 -2.85 -12.35
N PHE A 378 -6.06 -1.79 -11.77
CA PHE A 378 -5.36 -0.56 -11.42
C PHE A 378 -4.33 -0.80 -10.30
N ALA A 379 -4.73 -1.41 -9.19
CA ALA A 379 -3.83 -1.72 -8.07
C ALA A 379 -2.71 -2.70 -8.50
N THR A 380 -3.03 -3.66 -9.40
CA THR A 380 -2.04 -4.56 -10.00
C THR A 380 -0.98 -3.81 -10.82
N ASP A 381 -1.39 -2.81 -11.60
CA ASP A 381 -0.45 -1.98 -12.37
C ASP A 381 0.49 -1.20 -11.42
N ILE A 382 -0.06 -0.59 -10.37
CA ILE A 382 0.74 0.12 -9.34
C ILE A 382 1.70 -0.84 -8.63
N TRP A 383 1.24 -2.04 -8.29
CA TRP A 383 2.09 -3.08 -7.70
C TRP A 383 3.30 -3.41 -8.60
N LYS A 384 3.06 -3.61 -9.92
CA LYS A 384 4.10 -3.88 -10.92
C LYS A 384 5.08 -2.71 -11.06
N ARG A 385 4.58 -1.47 -11.13
CA ARG A 385 5.39 -0.26 -11.20
C ARG A 385 6.28 -0.12 -9.95
N SER A 386 5.72 -0.36 -8.77
CA SER A 386 6.49 -0.30 -7.52
C SER A 386 7.61 -1.35 -7.48
N ALA A 387 7.35 -2.56 -7.95
CA ALA A 387 8.38 -3.60 -8.07
C ALA A 387 9.49 -3.23 -9.07
N SER A 388 9.13 -2.64 -10.21
CA SER A 388 10.11 -2.16 -11.22
C SER A 388 10.95 -1.01 -10.67
N ASN A 389 10.32 -0.06 -9.95
CA ASN A 389 11.05 1.06 -9.35
C ASN A 389 12.12 0.60 -8.35
N GLY A 390 11.83 -0.42 -7.55
CA GLY A 390 12.85 -1.00 -6.66
C GLY A 390 14.09 -1.50 -7.42
N ARG A 391 13.89 -2.08 -8.61
CA ARG A 391 15.00 -2.52 -9.47
C ARG A 391 15.72 -1.36 -10.16
N TYR A 392 15.03 -0.26 -10.48
CA TYR A 392 15.67 0.98 -10.95
C TYR A 392 16.56 1.59 -9.86
N TYR A 393 16.06 1.68 -8.62
CA TYR A 393 16.79 2.29 -7.50
C TYR A 393 18.01 1.49 -7.09
N THR A 394 17.95 0.17 -7.25
CA THR A 394 19.09 -0.74 -7.00
C THR A 394 19.89 -1.06 -8.26
N MET A 395 19.63 -0.39 -9.38
CA MET A 395 20.32 -0.58 -10.66
C MET A 395 20.39 -2.05 -11.12
N THR A 396 19.31 -2.82 -10.85
CA THR A 396 19.22 -4.26 -11.18
C THR A 396 18.09 -4.57 -12.17
N HIS A 397 17.53 -3.54 -12.83
CA HIS A 397 16.50 -3.72 -13.87
C HIS A 397 17.13 -4.22 -15.15
N ASP A 398 16.58 -5.29 -15.73
CA ASP A 398 17.18 -6.02 -16.86
C ASP A 398 17.40 -5.10 -18.10
N ASP A 399 16.52 -4.12 -18.34
CA ASP A 399 16.61 -3.24 -19.53
C ASP A 399 17.69 -2.15 -19.42
N PHE A 400 18.17 -1.84 -18.20
CA PHE A 400 19.03 -0.69 -17.92
C PHE A 400 20.31 -1.06 -17.19
N GLN A 401 20.80 -2.29 -17.36
CA GLN A 401 22.09 -2.72 -16.82
C GLN A 401 23.25 -2.34 -17.74
N TRP A 402 24.42 -2.26 -17.15
CA TRP A 402 25.70 -2.10 -17.85
C TRP A 402 26.77 -2.97 -17.21
N ASP A 403 27.80 -3.31 -17.96
CA ASP A 403 28.91 -4.09 -17.45
C ASP A 403 29.82 -3.28 -16.53
N HIS A 404 30.47 -3.94 -15.59
CA HIS A 404 31.47 -3.30 -14.74
C HIS A 404 32.62 -2.78 -15.61
N GLY A 405 32.88 -1.46 -15.54
CA GLY A 405 33.90 -0.79 -16.38
C GLY A 405 33.36 -0.32 -17.73
N ALA A 406 32.06 -0.36 -17.97
CA ALA A 406 31.46 0.26 -19.16
C ALA A 406 31.83 1.73 -19.29
N PRO A 407 31.99 2.25 -20.53
CA PRO A 407 32.26 3.66 -20.77
C PRO A 407 31.22 4.58 -20.11
N GLU A 408 31.66 5.70 -19.57
CA GLU A 408 30.76 6.67 -18.88
C GLU A 408 29.56 7.06 -19.77
N ALA A 409 29.75 7.25 -21.07
CA ALA A 409 28.68 7.59 -22.01
C ALA A 409 27.61 6.48 -22.10
N GLU A 410 28.00 5.22 -22.03
CA GLU A 410 27.07 4.09 -22.04
C GLU A 410 26.24 4.07 -20.73
N VAL A 411 26.92 4.22 -19.60
CA VAL A 411 26.26 4.30 -18.28
C VAL A 411 25.22 5.42 -18.26
N TRP A 412 25.59 6.62 -18.75
CA TRP A 412 24.67 7.75 -18.80
C TRP A 412 23.50 7.53 -19.75
N GLY A 413 23.70 6.90 -20.92
CA GLY A 413 22.60 6.54 -21.81
C GLY A 413 21.61 5.57 -21.17
N LYS A 414 22.09 4.62 -20.35
CA LYS A 414 21.22 3.73 -19.57
C LYS A 414 20.48 4.49 -18.47
N LEU A 415 21.13 5.43 -17.78
CA LEU A 415 20.51 6.26 -16.75
C LEU A 415 19.44 7.19 -17.31
N GLU A 416 19.62 7.75 -18.52
CA GLU A 416 18.58 8.52 -19.21
C GLU A 416 17.33 7.66 -19.47
N GLY A 417 17.50 6.44 -19.97
CA GLY A 417 16.40 5.48 -20.15
C GLY A 417 15.71 5.16 -18.81
N THR A 418 16.50 4.96 -17.75
CA THR A 418 15.97 4.74 -16.40
C THR A 418 15.18 5.95 -15.90
N ALA A 419 15.66 7.18 -16.13
CA ALA A 419 14.96 8.41 -15.75
C ALA A 419 13.59 8.54 -16.43
N ILE A 420 13.52 8.24 -17.73
CA ILE A 420 12.25 8.20 -18.48
C ILE A 420 11.30 7.17 -17.87
N ALA A 421 11.78 5.96 -17.58
CA ALA A 421 10.98 4.88 -17.02
C ALA A 421 10.47 5.25 -15.60
N ILE A 422 11.30 5.84 -14.75
CA ILE A 422 10.93 6.32 -13.42
C ILE A 422 9.82 7.37 -13.54
N ASN A 423 10.00 8.42 -14.34
CA ASN A 423 8.99 9.48 -14.51
C ASN A 423 7.65 8.88 -14.97
N LYS A 424 7.66 8.08 -16.03
CA LYS A 424 6.46 7.41 -16.57
C LYS A 424 5.77 6.53 -15.52
N SER A 425 6.54 5.92 -14.61
CA SER A 425 6.00 5.05 -13.58
C SER A 425 5.17 5.79 -12.54
N PHE A 426 5.45 7.08 -12.32
CA PHE A 426 4.78 7.92 -11.30
C PHE A 426 3.65 8.79 -11.86
N GLU A 427 3.60 9.08 -13.16
CA GLU A 427 2.64 10.02 -13.78
C GLU A 427 1.19 9.79 -13.37
N TRP A 428 0.77 8.54 -13.21
CA TRP A 428 -0.59 8.19 -12.80
C TRP A 428 -1.03 8.89 -11.53
N ALA A 429 -0.11 9.19 -10.62
CA ALA A 429 -0.38 9.68 -9.27
C ALA A 429 -0.96 11.11 -9.23
N TRP A 430 -0.81 11.87 -10.32
CA TRP A 430 -1.35 13.24 -10.47
C TRP A 430 -2.01 13.51 -11.82
N THR A 431 -1.85 12.61 -12.81
CA THR A 431 -2.49 12.76 -14.14
C THR A 431 -3.84 12.04 -14.24
N THR A 432 -4.14 11.14 -13.30
CA THR A 432 -5.41 10.42 -13.25
C THR A 432 -6.25 10.89 -12.08
N SER A 433 -7.57 11.03 -12.27
CA SER A 433 -8.52 11.40 -11.22
C SER A 433 -9.25 10.17 -10.71
N PHE A 434 -9.40 10.09 -9.39
CA PHE A 434 -10.21 9.05 -8.76
C PHE A 434 -11.71 9.25 -9.04
N LYS A 435 -12.17 10.51 -9.17
CA LYS A 435 -13.57 10.83 -9.48
C LYS A 435 -14.05 10.14 -10.77
N GLY A 436 -13.19 10.10 -11.80
CA GLY A 436 -13.51 9.42 -13.05
C GLY A 436 -13.72 7.92 -12.86
N MET A 437 -12.85 7.28 -12.07
CA MET A 437 -12.95 5.86 -11.74
C MET A 437 -14.23 5.57 -10.92
N MET A 438 -14.56 6.42 -9.95
CA MET A 438 -15.77 6.27 -9.14
C MET A 438 -17.04 6.44 -9.99
N ALA A 439 -17.07 7.42 -10.89
CA ALA A 439 -18.20 7.63 -11.81
C ALA A 439 -18.40 6.41 -12.74
N GLU A 440 -17.33 5.78 -13.19
CA GLU A 440 -17.41 4.54 -13.96
C GLU A 440 -18.03 3.40 -13.13
N GLY A 441 -17.56 3.18 -11.89
CA GLY A 441 -18.13 2.17 -11.01
C GLY A 441 -19.63 2.37 -10.76
N ILE A 442 -20.08 3.60 -10.56
CA ILE A 442 -21.51 3.92 -10.37
C ILE A 442 -22.29 3.63 -11.67
N ARG A 443 -21.80 4.04 -12.83
CA ARG A 443 -22.46 3.72 -14.13
C ARG A 443 -22.59 2.21 -14.36
N MET A 444 -21.57 1.44 -14.01
CA MET A 444 -21.62 -0.02 -14.08
C MET A 444 -22.69 -0.57 -13.16
N LEU A 445 -22.83 -0.05 -11.94
CA LEU A 445 -23.86 -0.47 -10.99
C LEU A 445 -25.27 -0.16 -11.53
N GLU A 446 -25.50 1.04 -12.03
CA GLU A 446 -26.77 1.48 -12.63
C GLU A 446 -27.17 0.60 -13.81
N ALA A 447 -26.23 0.32 -14.74
CA ALA A 447 -26.49 -0.52 -15.91
C ALA A 447 -26.84 -1.97 -15.54
N ASN A 448 -26.13 -2.56 -14.58
CA ASN A 448 -26.40 -3.93 -14.11
C ASN A 448 -27.74 -4.02 -13.39
N CYS A 449 -28.13 -3.02 -12.60
CA CYS A 449 -29.43 -3.00 -11.93
C CYS A 449 -30.59 -2.80 -12.93
N ALA A 450 -30.44 -1.94 -13.93
CA ALA A 450 -31.46 -1.71 -14.96
C ALA A 450 -31.73 -2.96 -15.82
N SER A 451 -30.70 -3.69 -16.21
CA SER A 451 -30.83 -4.92 -16.98
C SER A 451 -31.60 -6.03 -16.25
N ARG A 452 -31.41 -6.15 -14.94
CA ARG A 452 -32.15 -7.14 -14.11
C ARG A 452 -33.63 -6.78 -13.97
N ILE A 453 -33.98 -5.51 -13.86
CA ILE A 453 -35.37 -5.05 -13.81
C ILE A 453 -36.07 -5.40 -15.14
N SER A 454 -35.41 -5.19 -16.27
CA SER A 454 -35.94 -5.53 -17.59
C SER A 454 -36.16 -7.04 -17.77
N CYS A 455 -35.23 -7.88 -17.29
CA CYS A 455 -35.36 -9.33 -17.34
C CYS A 455 -36.51 -9.85 -16.43
N SER A 456 -36.71 -9.27 -15.25
CA SER A 456 -37.76 -9.69 -14.35
C SER A 456 -39.17 -9.35 -14.89
N LEU A 457 -39.32 -8.25 -15.62
CA LEU A 457 -40.57 -7.86 -16.27
C LEU A 457 -40.93 -8.75 -17.48
N VAL A 458 -39.94 -9.29 -18.18
CA VAL A 458 -40.16 -10.20 -19.32
C VAL A 458 -40.55 -11.61 -18.87
N HIS A 459 -40.17 -12.05 -17.67
CA HIS A 459 -40.55 -13.38 -17.13
C HIS A 459 -41.86 -13.35 -16.32
N SER A 460 -42.40 -12.15 -16.05
CA SER A 460 -43.68 -11.98 -15.36
C SER A 460 -44.86 -11.63 -16.29
N ALA A 461 -44.61 -11.53 -17.59
CA ALA A 461 -45.62 -11.37 -18.65
C ALA A 461 -45.75 -12.66 -19.49
#